data_64d81bc5afc0eec884c873e98148d742
#
_entry.id   64d81bc5afc0eec884c873e98148d742
#
_cell.length_a   1.000
_cell.length_b   1.000
_cell.length_c   1.000
_cell.angle_alpha   90.00
_cell.angle_beta   90.00
_cell.angle_gamma   90.00
#
_symmetry.space_group_name_H-M   'P 1'
#
loop_
_entity.id
_entity.type
_entity.pdbx_description
1 polymer ?
#
loop_
_entity_poly.entity_id
_entity_poly.type
_entity_poly.pdbx_seq_one_letter_code
_entity_poly.pdbx_strand_id
1 'polypeptide(L)'
;GEGVYLKNCVACHQVNGQGIQGIFPNLAGSDIVLNNKARNVEILMEGVQGAAMQSFANQLSEVDMAAVITYTRQAWGNAENGDGKIVIPKDIVEYNKPNI
;
A
#
# COMPACT_ATOMS: atom_id res chain seq x y z
N GLY A 1 4.26 10.64 -1.23
CA GLY A 1 3.44 9.52 -0.75
C GLY A 1 2.46 9.90 0.34
N GLU A 2 2.86 10.78 1.25
CA GLU A 2 1.95 11.19 2.33
C GLU A 2 0.68 11.85 1.77
N GLY A 3 0.81 12.75 0.80
CA GLY A 3 -0.35 13.41 0.20
C GLY A 3 -1.30 12.45 -0.47
N VAL A 4 -0.77 11.46 -1.15
CA VAL A 4 -1.58 10.40 -1.78
C VAL A 4 -2.32 9.59 -0.72
N TYR A 5 -1.63 9.26 0.37
CA TYR A 5 -2.21 8.52 1.49
C TYR A 5 -3.36 9.29 2.13
N LEU A 6 -3.14 10.57 2.43
CA LEU A 6 -4.15 11.41 3.09
C LEU A 6 -5.41 11.59 2.21
N LYS A 7 -5.24 11.60 0.91
CA LYS A 7 -6.35 11.79 -0.02
C LYS A 7 -7.16 10.50 -0.25
N ASN A 8 -6.50 9.35 -0.28
CA ASN A 8 -7.10 8.11 -0.79
C ASN A 8 -7.25 6.98 0.23
N CYS A 9 -6.54 7.02 1.33
CA CYS A 9 -6.39 5.84 2.21
C CYS A 9 -6.84 6.11 3.65
N VAL A 10 -6.79 7.34 4.09
CA VAL A 10 -7.03 7.74 5.49
C VAL A 10 -8.43 7.37 5.97
N ALA A 11 -9.43 7.46 5.09
CA ALA A 11 -10.82 7.22 5.50
C ALA A 11 -10.99 5.84 6.14
N CYS A 12 -10.25 4.84 5.67
CA CYS A 12 -10.33 3.47 6.19
C CYS A 12 -9.17 3.14 7.11
N HIS A 13 -7.95 3.49 6.70
CA HIS A 13 -6.75 3.08 7.44
C HIS A 13 -6.31 4.06 8.53
N GLN A 14 -6.95 5.21 8.61
CA GLN A 14 -6.69 6.28 9.58
C GLN A 14 -5.33 6.97 9.36
N VAL A 15 -5.18 8.16 9.93
CA VAL A 15 -3.97 8.96 9.75
C VAL A 15 -2.74 8.30 10.37
N ASN A 16 -2.95 7.50 11.42
CA ASN A 16 -1.88 6.78 12.10
C ASN A 16 -1.69 5.34 11.60
N GLY A 17 -2.39 4.94 10.54
CA GLY A 17 -2.26 3.62 9.95
C GLY A 17 -2.82 2.48 10.80
N GLN A 18 -3.58 2.78 11.85
CA GLN A 18 -4.09 1.75 12.76
C GLN A 18 -5.34 1.04 12.25
N GLY A 19 -5.99 1.58 11.24
CA GLY A 19 -7.24 1.03 10.75
C GLY A 19 -8.35 1.10 11.80
N ILE A 20 -9.34 0.24 11.66
CA ILE A 20 -10.42 0.08 12.64
C ILE A 20 -10.54 -1.41 12.92
N GLN A 21 -10.26 -1.79 14.16
CA GLN A 21 -10.24 -3.19 14.55
C GLN A 21 -11.54 -3.91 14.17
N GLY A 22 -11.39 -5.04 13.49
CA GLY A 22 -12.53 -5.84 13.06
C GLY A 22 -13.21 -5.35 11.77
N ILE A 23 -12.82 -4.18 11.26
CA ILE A 23 -13.44 -3.58 10.07
C ILE A 23 -12.39 -3.28 8.99
N PHE A 24 -11.37 -2.48 9.32
CA PHE A 24 -10.32 -2.12 8.38
C PHE A 24 -8.95 -2.50 8.96
N PRO A 25 -8.09 -3.17 8.19
CA PRO A 25 -6.82 -3.65 8.73
C PRO A 25 -5.86 -2.49 9.03
N ASN A 26 -4.99 -2.72 10.00
CA ASN A 26 -3.89 -1.81 10.29
C ASN A 26 -2.81 -1.94 9.21
N LEU A 27 -2.19 -0.81 8.88
CA LEU A 27 -0.99 -0.77 8.05
C LEU A 27 0.24 -0.62 8.94
N ALA A 28 0.11 0.12 10.05
CA ALA A 28 1.15 0.22 11.05
C ALA A 28 1.39 -1.16 11.68
N GLY A 29 2.59 -1.68 11.56
CA GLY A 29 2.95 -2.99 12.11
C GLY A 29 2.44 -4.19 11.33
N SER A 30 1.80 -3.99 10.18
CA SER A 30 1.30 -5.09 9.35
C SER A 30 2.45 -5.88 8.74
N ASP A 31 2.42 -7.21 8.86
CA ASP A 31 3.46 -8.06 8.28
C ASP A 31 3.53 -7.91 6.77
N ILE A 32 2.41 -7.80 6.09
CA ILE A 32 2.39 -7.58 4.64
C ILE A 32 3.09 -6.26 4.31
N VAL A 33 2.75 -5.19 5.01
CA VAL A 33 3.36 -3.87 4.78
C VAL A 33 4.84 -3.89 5.10
N LEU A 34 5.24 -4.57 6.15
CA LEU A 34 6.63 -4.59 6.60
C LEU A 34 7.52 -5.49 5.75
N ASN A 35 7.02 -6.65 5.34
CA ASN A 35 7.87 -7.73 4.86
C ASN A 35 7.46 -8.35 3.52
N ASN A 36 6.34 -7.92 2.93
CA ASN A 36 5.86 -8.53 1.69
C ASN A 36 5.55 -7.46 0.63
N LYS A 37 6.61 -6.95 0.03
CA LYS A 37 6.52 -5.92 -1.00
C LYS A 37 5.63 -6.34 -2.18
N ALA A 38 5.77 -7.57 -2.65
CA ALA A 38 4.99 -8.06 -3.79
C ALA A 38 3.49 -8.03 -3.48
N ARG A 39 3.10 -8.44 -2.28
CA ARG A 39 1.70 -8.41 -1.88
C ARG A 39 1.18 -6.99 -1.70
N ASN A 40 2.02 -6.07 -1.22
CA ASN A 40 1.67 -4.64 -1.16
C ASN A 40 1.27 -4.11 -2.53
N VAL A 41 2.08 -4.39 -3.54
CA VAL A 41 1.81 -3.96 -4.91
C VAL A 41 0.54 -4.61 -5.43
N GLU A 42 0.40 -5.91 -5.24
CA GLU A 42 -0.77 -6.67 -5.69
C GLU A 42 -2.07 -6.11 -5.12
N ILE A 43 -2.10 -5.84 -3.82
CA ILE A 43 -3.31 -5.31 -3.16
C ILE A 43 -3.71 -3.96 -3.77
N LEU A 44 -2.74 -3.08 -4.01
CA LEU A 44 -3.05 -1.77 -4.57
C LEU A 44 -3.51 -1.87 -6.02
N MET A 45 -2.93 -2.78 -6.79
CA MET A 45 -3.27 -2.98 -8.20
C MET A 45 -4.62 -3.69 -8.37
N GLU A 46 -4.88 -4.72 -7.57
CA GLU A 46 -6.04 -5.60 -7.74
C GLU A 46 -7.17 -5.33 -6.76
N GLY A 47 -6.87 -4.67 -5.63
CA GLY A 47 -7.79 -4.63 -4.50
C GLY A 47 -7.82 -5.98 -3.80
N VAL A 48 -8.77 -6.13 -2.88
CA VAL A 48 -8.99 -7.40 -2.17
C VAL A 48 -10.42 -7.84 -2.44
N GLN A 49 -10.56 -8.94 -3.15
CA GLN A 49 -11.87 -9.46 -3.54
C GLN A 49 -12.70 -9.80 -2.30
N GLY A 50 -13.94 -9.32 -2.30
CA GLY A 50 -14.83 -9.54 -1.17
C GLY A 50 -14.64 -8.59 0.01
N ALA A 51 -13.69 -7.66 -0.09
CA ALA A 51 -13.43 -6.66 0.94
C ALA A 51 -13.63 -5.24 0.40
N ALA A 52 -13.61 -4.26 1.30
CA ALA A 52 -13.79 -2.85 0.92
C ALA A 52 -12.58 -2.28 0.17
N MET A 53 -11.41 -2.92 0.30
CA MET A 53 -10.19 -2.44 -0.38
C MET A 53 -10.33 -2.59 -1.88
N GLN A 54 -10.40 -1.45 -2.58
CA GLN A 54 -10.58 -1.42 -4.02
C GLN A 54 -9.25 -1.37 -4.75
N SER A 55 -9.28 -1.67 -6.04
CA SER A 55 -8.12 -1.46 -6.92
C SER A 55 -7.91 0.03 -7.15
N PHE A 56 -6.66 0.47 -7.16
CA PHE A 56 -6.29 1.84 -7.47
C PHE A 56 -5.57 1.96 -8.81
N ALA A 57 -5.47 0.88 -9.56
CA ALA A 57 -4.74 0.86 -10.84
C ALA A 57 -5.24 1.91 -11.84
N ASN A 58 -6.54 2.20 -11.83
CA ASN A 58 -7.15 3.18 -12.73
C ASN A 58 -7.33 4.56 -12.11
N GLN A 59 -6.97 4.72 -10.85
CA GLN A 59 -7.19 5.96 -10.10
C GLN A 59 -5.89 6.69 -9.79
N LEU A 60 -4.79 5.97 -9.66
CA LEU A 60 -3.48 6.52 -9.32
C LEU A 60 -2.47 6.16 -10.40
N SER A 61 -1.53 7.09 -10.65
CA SER A 61 -0.39 6.81 -11.55
C SER A 61 0.56 5.82 -10.89
N GLU A 62 1.45 5.25 -11.71
CA GLU A 62 2.50 4.36 -11.19
C GLU A 62 3.38 5.08 -10.17
N VAL A 63 3.68 6.36 -10.41
CA VAL A 63 4.47 7.17 -9.48
C VAL A 63 3.75 7.33 -8.15
N ASP A 64 2.46 7.64 -8.18
CA ASP A 64 1.66 7.83 -6.97
C ASP A 64 1.48 6.52 -6.20
N MET A 65 1.27 5.41 -6.89
CA MET A 65 1.15 4.10 -6.25
C MET A 65 2.47 3.70 -5.58
N ALA A 66 3.58 3.86 -6.28
CA ALA A 66 4.90 3.56 -5.71
C ALA A 66 5.17 4.44 -4.49
N ALA A 67 4.83 5.72 -4.58
CA ALA A 67 5.05 6.67 -3.50
C ALA A 67 4.22 6.34 -2.26
N VAL A 68 2.94 5.99 -2.43
CA VAL A 68 2.08 5.70 -1.27
C VAL A 68 2.45 4.38 -0.61
N ILE A 69 2.84 3.37 -1.38
CA ILE A 69 3.29 2.11 -0.81
C ILE A 69 4.57 2.35 0.00
N THR A 70 5.54 3.08 -0.57
CA THR A 70 6.78 3.42 0.14
C THR A 70 6.48 4.21 1.40
N TYR A 71 5.55 5.16 1.34
CA TYR A 71 5.14 5.93 2.51
C TYR A 71 4.63 5.01 3.64
N THR A 72 3.72 4.10 3.32
CA THR A 72 3.17 3.20 4.34
C THR A 72 4.21 2.24 4.90
N ARG A 73 5.22 1.89 4.11
CA ARG A 73 6.31 1.01 4.56
C ARG A 73 7.31 1.73 5.47
N GLN A 74 7.24 3.05 5.56
CA GLN A 74 8.17 3.86 6.35
C GLN A 74 7.51 4.61 7.49
N ALA A 75 6.21 4.89 7.39
CA ALA A 75 5.49 5.68 8.39
C ALA A 75 5.21 4.85 9.66
N TRP A 76 4.85 5.54 10.72
CA TRP A 76 4.35 4.95 11.98
C TRP A 76 5.30 3.93 12.61
N GLY A 77 6.60 4.10 12.45
CA GLY A 77 7.60 3.16 12.96
C GLY A 77 7.87 1.98 12.04
N ASN A 78 7.19 1.89 10.91
CA ASN A 78 7.38 0.77 9.98
C ASN A 78 8.77 0.72 9.38
N ALA A 79 9.42 1.87 9.19
CA ALA A 79 10.79 1.90 8.63
C ALA A 79 11.77 1.08 9.47
N GLU A 80 11.59 1.08 10.79
CA GLU A 80 12.51 0.41 11.72
C GLU A 80 12.20 -1.07 11.89
N ASN A 81 10.95 -1.47 11.60
CA ASN A 81 10.48 -2.83 11.86
C ASN A 81 10.31 -3.66 10.59
N GLY A 82 10.42 -3.05 9.42
CA GLY A 82 10.23 -3.73 8.14
C GLY A 82 11.52 -4.16 7.47
N ASP A 83 11.41 -4.64 6.24
CA ASP A 83 12.54 -5.14 5.46
C ASP A 83 13.38 -4.01 4.83
N GLY A 84 12.98 -2.76 4.97
CA GLY A 84 13.69 -1.61 4.44
C GLY A 84 13.57 -1.41 2.94
N LYS A 85 12.82 -2.24 2.25
CA LYS A 85 12.66 -2.13 0.79
C LYS A 85 11.68 -1.03 0.45
N ILE A 86 12.02 -0.24 -0.57
CA ILE A 86 11.11 0.77 -1.12
C ILE A 86 10.43 0.23 -2.37
N VAL A 87 9.36 0.89 -2.79
CA VAL A 87 8.67 0.57 -4.04
C VAL A 87 8.87 1.75 -4.98
N ILE A 88 9.39 1.45 -6.18
CA ILE A 88 9.62 2.44 -7.22
C ILE A 88 8.60 2.24 -8.35
N PRO A 89 8.40 3.23 -9.24
CA PRO A 89 7.42 3.09 -10.32
C PRO A 89 7.63 1.85 -11.20
N LYS A 90 8.88 1.43 -11.38
CA LYS A 90 9.19 0.22 -12.14
C LYS A 90 8.52 -1.01 -11.56
N ASP A 91 8.42 -1.12 -10.24
CA ASP A 91 7.77 -2.25 -9.58
C ASP A 91 6.30 -2.33 -9.96
N ILE A 92 5.65 -1.19 -10.11
CA ILE A 92 4.24 -1.11 -10.52
C ILE A 92 4.08 -1.50 -11.99
N VAL A 93 4.96 -0.95 -12.83
CA VAL A 93 4.94 -1.23 -14.27
C VAL A 93 5.17 -2.71 -14.54
N GLU A 94 6.11 -3.33 -13.84
CA GLU A 94 6.41 -4.75 -14.01
C GLU A 94 5.26 -5.65 -13.57
N TYR A 95 4.50 -5.24 -12.56
CA TYR A 95 3.31 -5.97 -12.15
C TYR A 95 2.29 -6.04 -13.30
N ASN A 96 2.14 -4.95 -14.06
CA ASN A 96 1.16 -4.86 -15.14
C ASN A 96 1.58 -5.58 -16.42
N LYS A 97 2.81 -6.11 -16.49
CA LYS A 97 3.25 -6.83 -17.67
C LYS A 97 2.48 -8.14 -17.78
N PRO A 98 1.93 -8.44 -18.95
CA PRO A 98 1.24 -9.72 -19.12
C PRO A 98 2.22 -10.89 -18.90
N ASN A 99 1.76 -11.87 -18.15
CA ASN A 99 2.46 -13.14 -18.00
C ASN A 99 2.14 -13.97 -19.24
N ILE A 100 3.04 -13.89 -20.20
CA ILE A 100 2.86 -14.63 -21.43
C ILE A 100 3.70 -15.89 -21.37
#